data_defa3ac2ef593ddaa2e8cbe2fa029ccf
#
_entry.id   defa3ac2ef593ddaa2e8cbe2fa029ccf
#
_cell.length_a   1.000
_cell.length_b   1.000
_cell.length_c   1.000
_cell.angle_alpha   90.00
_cell.angle_beta   90.00
_cell.angle_gamma   90.00
#
_symmetry.space_group_name_H-M   'P 1'
#
loop_
_entity.id
_entity.type
_entity.pdbx_description
1 polymer ?
#
loop_
_entity_poly.entity_id
_entity_poly.type
_entity_poly.pdbx_seq_one_letter_code
_entity_poly.pdbx_strand_id
1 'polypeptide(L)'
;MFKKIFILFIINLFFFKFANANIEIKARTAILQDFLSGEILYEKEPDRSIYPASMTKIMTSIIAFDLIKSGDLELDDKFIISEKAWRLSTAGYSSMFVMVGDEVSVKDLLKGIIVASGNDACIALAEGIAGTEEEFAIMMTSKAKEIGM
;
A
#
# COMPACT_ATOMS: atom_id res chain seq x y z
N MET A 1 -60.93 -22.12 -6.16
CA MET A 1 -60.13 -20.89 -6.47
C MET A 1 -58.83 -20.83 -5.64
N PHE A 2 -58.82 -20.96 -4.35
CA PHE A 2 -57.66 -20.92 -3.47
C PHE A 2 -56.52 -21.94 -3.80
N LYS A 3 -56.85 -23.19 -4.12
CA LYS A 3 -55.81 -24.17 -4.50
C LYS A 3 -54.99 -23.80 -5.74
N LYS A 4 -55.60 -23.15 -6.73
CA LYS A 4 -54.89 -22.71 -7.95
C LYS A 4 -53.96 -21.53 -7.67
N ILE A 5 -54.37 -20.59 -6.80
CA ILE A 5 -53.57 -19.45 -6.36
C ILE A 5 -52.37 -19.91 -5.54
N PHE A 6 -52.56 -20.87 -4.66
CA PHE A 6 -51.50 -21.47 -3.82
C PHE A 6 -50.45 -22.21 -4.65
N ILE A 7 -50.85 -22.94 -5.69
CA ILE A 7 -49.94 -23.59 -6.63
C ILE A 7 -49.13 -22.57 -7.43
N LEU A 8 -49.77 -21.47 -7.90
CA LEU A 8 -49.09 -20.38 -8.59
C LEU A 8 -48.06 -19.68 -7.70
N PHE A 9 -48.34 -19.52 -6.43
CA PHE A 9 -47.43 -18.93 -5.44
C PHE A 9 -46.20 -19.83 -5.18
N ILE A 10 -46.41 -21.13 -5.05
CA ILE A 10 -45.30 -22.10 -4.90
C ILE A 10 -44.43 -22.14 -6.17
N ILE A 11 -45.00 -22.09 -7.35
CA ILE A 11 -44.26 -22.10 -8.61
C ILE A 11 -43.38 -20.82 -8.69
N ASN A 12 -43.88 -19.64 -8.28
CA ASN A 12 -43.06 -18.43 -8.24
C ASN A 12 -41.87 -18.51 -7.27
N LEU A 13 -42.02 -19.20 -6.13
CA LEU A 13 -40.90 -19.39 -5.19
C LEU A 13 -39.74 -20.22 -5.78
N PHE A 14 -40.02 -21.15 -6.71
CA PHE A 14 -39.02 -21.96 -7.39
C PHE A 14 -38.28 -21.19 -8.52
N PHE A 15 -38.80 -20.05 -8.97
CA PHE A 15 -38.16 -19.19 -9.98
C PHE A 15 -37.28 -18.07 -9.39
N PHE A 16 -37.14 -17.97 -8.08
CA PHE A 16 -36.12 -17.11 -7.47
C PHE A 16 -34.73 -17.68 -7.83
N LYS A 17 -34.24 -17.33 -9.02
CA LYS A 17 -32.83 -17.49 -9.34
C LYS A 17 -32.08 -16.48 -8.45
N PHE A 18 -31.23 -16.98 -7.56
CA PHE A 18 -30.23 -16.14 -6.93
C PHE A 18 -29.41 -15.51 -8.08
N ALA A 19 -29.52 -14.22 -8.25
CA ALA A 19 -28.67 -13.49 -9.18
C ALA A 19 -27.24 -13.51 -8.60
N ASN A 20 -26.46 -14.50 -9.01
CA ASN A 20 -25.03 -14.46 -8.76
C ASN A 20 -24.44 -13.38 -9.66
N ALA A 21 -24.21 -12.21 -9.12
CA ALA A 21 -23.41 -11.17 -9.81
C ALA A 21 -21.97 -11.71 -9.87
N ASN A 22 -21.58 -12.19 -11.04
CA ASN A 22 -20.20 -12.58 -11.27
C ASN A 22 -19.37 -11.29 -11.43
N ILE A 23 -18.62 -10.93 -10.38
CA ILE A 23 -17.73 -9.76 -10.42
C ILE A 23 -16.47 -10.21 -11.16
N GLU A 24 -16.34 -9.80 -12.42
CA GLU A 24 -15.13 -10.02 -13.20
C GLU A 24 -14.22 -8.80 -13.10
N ILE A 25 -13.04 -8.98 -12.50
CA ILE A 25 -12.01 -7.94 -12.40
C ILE A 25 -10.75 -8.36 -13.16
N LYS A 26 -10.10 -7.39 -13.81
CA LYS A 26 -8.86 -7.61 -14.57
C LYS A 26 -7.62 -7.83 -13.70
N ALA A 27 -7.67 -7.49 -12.40
CA ALA A 27 -6.57 -7.74 -11.49
C ALA A 27 -6.25 -9.24 -11.38
N ARG A 28 -4.97 -9.59 -11.21
CA ARG A 28 -4.54 -10.98 -10.96
C ARG A 28 -5.03 -11.49 -9.62
N THR A 29 -4.93 -10.65 -8.60
CA THR A 29 -5.36 -10.95 -7.23
C THR A 29 -6.25 -9.84 -6.72
N ALA A 30 -7.20 -10.16 -5.85
CA ALA A 30 -8.03 -9.16 -5.20
C ALA A 30 -8.63 -9.70 -3.91
N ILE A 31 -8.82 -8.81 -2.95
CA ILE A 31 -9.64 -9.00 -1.76
C ILE A 31 -10.52 -7.77 -1.61
N LEU A 32 -11.80 -7.96 -1.40
CA LEU A 32 -12.73 -6.92 -0.98
C LEU A 32 -13.28 -7.30 0.39
N GLN A 33 -12.99 -6.49 1.38
CA GLN A 33 -13.41 -6.70 2.75
C GLN A 33 -14.30 -5.56 3.22
N ASP A 34 -15.39 -5.88 3.91
CA ASP A 34 -16.17 -4.87 4.63
C ASP A 34 -15.36 -4.33 5.80
N PHE A 35 -15.23 -3.01 5.85
CA PHE A 35 -14.37 -2.34 6.84
C PHE A 35 -14.88 -2.49 8.28
N LEU A 36 -16.20 -2.56 8.48
CA LEU A 36 -16.78 -2.60 9.82
C LEU A 36 -16.89 -4.01 10.37
N SER A 37 -17.37 -4.95 9.55
CA SER A 37 -17.58 -6.34 9.96
C SER A 37 -16.32 -7.21 9.82
N GLY A 38 -15.38 -6.84 8.96
CA GLY A 38 -14.25 -7.67 8.57
C GLY A 38 -14.62 -8.81 7.62
N GLU A 39 -15.88 -8.87 7.16
CA GLU A 39 -16.36 -9.92 6.24
C GLU A 39 -15.69 -9.79 4.88
N ILE A 40 -15.23 -10.91 4.32
CA ILE A 40 -14.69 -10.96 2.95
C ILE A 40 -15.86 -11.06 1.98
N LEU A 41 -16.08 -9.99 1.22
CA LEU A 41 -17.17 -9.88 0.24
C LEU A 41 -16.80 -10.44 -1.12
N TYR A 42 -15.52 -10.45 -1.46
CA TYR A 42 -14.98 -11.00 -2.70
C TYR A 42 -13.50 -11.32 -2.55
N GLU A 43 -13.07 -12.43 -3.14
CA GLU A 43 -11.66 -12.79 -3.22
C GLU A 43 -11.31 -13.43 -4.56
N LYS A 44 -10.08 -13.19 -5.01
CA LYS A 44 -9.50 -13.78 -6.21
C LYS A 44 -8.03 -14.04 -5.95
N GLU A 45 -7.62 -15.29 -5.88
CA GLU A 45 -6.26 -15.74 -5.57
C GLU A 45 -5.63 -14.93 -4.40
N PRO A 46 -6.30 -14.82 -3.21
CA PRO A 46 -5.89 -13.91 -2.14
C PRO A 46 -4.52 -14.24 -1.56
N ASP A 47 -4.14 -15.53 -1.52
CA ASP A 47 -2.89 -16.02 -0.94
C ASP A 47 -1.72 -16.06 -1.95
N ARG A 48 -1.95 -15.59 -3.17
CA ARG A 48 -0.91 -15.58 -4.19
C ARG A 48 0.16 -14.54 -3.86
N SER A 49 1.41 -14.97 -3.78
CA SER A 49 2.56 -14.06 -3.62
C SER A 49 2.69 -13.11 -4.81
N ILE A 50 2.78 -11.83 -4.51
CA ILE A 50 2.94 -10.75 -5.49
C ILE A 50 4.07 -9.82 -5.10
N TYR A 51 4.66 -9.13 -6.08
CA TYR A 51 5.53 -7.99 -5.82
C TYR A 51 4.64 -6.75 -5.55
N PRO A 52 4.73 -6.13 -4.37
CA PRO A 52 3.84 -5.02 -4.00
C PRO A 52 4.12 -3.72 -4.78
N ALA A 53 5.24 -3.64 -5.52
CA ALA A 53 5.66 -2.44 -6.25
C ALA A 53 5.61 -1.19 -5.35
N SER A 54 5.01 -0.09 -5.80
CA SER A 54 4.93 1.15 -5.01
C SER A 54 4.13 1.05 -3.71
N MET A 55 3.38 -0.02 -3.47
CA MET A 55 2.75 -0.25 -2.16
C MET A 55 3.79 -0.47 -1.06
N THR A 56 5.01 -0.88 -1.40
CA THR A 56 6.15 -0.96 -0.46
C THR A 56 6.40 0.38 0.26
N LYS A 57 6.10 1.51 -0.38
CA LYS A 57 6.24 2.85 0.19
C LYS A 57 5.33 3.13 1.39
N ILE A 58 4.26 2.36 1.54
CA ILE A 58 3.41 2.38 2.74
C ILE A 58 4.25 1.98 3.95
N MET A 59 5.04 0.89 3.85
CA MET A 59 5.91 0.46 4.94
C MET A 59 7.02 1.50 5.22
N THR A 60 7.62 2.08 4.17
CA THR A 60 8.58 3.19 4.32
C THR A 60 7.97 4.33 5.15
N SER A 61 6.73 4.72 4.82
CA SER A 61 6.04 5.79 5.53
C SER A 61 5.68 5.41 6.98
N ILE A 62 5.26 4.15 7.23
CA ILE A 62 4.94 3.65 8.57
C ILE A 62 6.16 3.76 9.48
N ILE A 63 7.34 3.31 9.03
CA ILE A 63 8.57 3.40 9.83
C ILE A 63 8.90 4.86 10.16
N ALA A 64 8.84 5.76 9.18
CA ALA A 64 9.11 7.16 9.42
C ALA A 64 8.11 7.77 10.41
N PHE A 65 6.81 7.46 10.30
CA PHE A 65 5.81 7.94 11.25
C PHE A 65 5.96 7.34 12.64
N ASP A 66 6.37 6.08 12.75
CA ASP A 66 6.65 5.46 14.06
C ASP A 66 7.82 6.18 14.75
N LEU A 67 8.90 6.47 14.00
CA LEU A 67 10.05 7.23 14.53
C LEU A 67 9.68 8.68 14.89
N ILE A 68 8.84 9.33 14.11
CA ILE A 68 8.34 10.67 14.44
C ILE A 68 7.48 10.62 15.70
N LYS A 69 6.66 9.61 15.86
CA LYS A 69 5.79 9.42 17.02
C LYS A 69 6.58 9.12 18.30
N SER A 70 7.71 8.40 18.19
CA SER A 70 8.61 8.13 19.33
C SER A 70 9.53 9.32 19.67
N GLY A 71 9.68 10.29 18.77
CA GLY A 71 10.58 11.43 18.92
C GLY A 71 12.02 11.14 18.47
N ASP A 72 12.26 10.01 17.80
CA ASP A 72 13.57 9.63 17.26
C ASP A 72 13.85 10.29 15.90
N LEU A 73 12.83 10.91 15.28
CA LEU A 73 12.88 11.64 14.04
C LEU A 73 11.97 12.85 14.10
N GLU A 74 12.40 13.97 13.54
CA GLU A 74 11.58 15.18 13.44
C GLU A 74 11.24 15.50 11.98
N LEU A 75 10.09 16.14 11.73
CA LEU A 75 9.66 16.50 10.38
C LEU A 75 10.62 17.50 9.70
N ASP A 76 11.27 18.34 10.49
CA ASP A 76 12.20 19.37 10.03
C ASP A 76 13.66 18.87 9.96
N ASP A 77 13.95 17.64 10.42
CA ASP A 77 15.24 17.00 10.19
C ASP A 77 15.54 16.95 8.69
N LYS A 78 16.81 17.14 8.33
CA LYS A 78 17.24 17.20 6.94
C LYS A 78 18.22 16.08 6.63
N PHE A 79 18.02 15.45 5.50
CA PHE A 79 18.93 14.45 4.94
C PHE A 79 19.59 14.95 3.68
N ILE A 80 20.90 14.65 3.56
CA ILE A 80 21.67 14.98 2.36
C ILE A 80 21.36 13.94 1.28
N ILE A 81 21.03 14.42 0.09
CA ILE A 81 20.69 13.55 -1.04
C ILE A 81 21.97 12.91 -1.61
N SER A 82 22.02 11.60 -1.57
CA SER A 82 23.10 10.80 -2.13
C SER A 82 23.04 10.75 -3.67
N GLU A 83 24.16 10.38 -4.28
CA GLU A 83 24.19 10.09 -5.72
C GLU A 83 23.25 8.92 -6.08
N LYS A 84 23.11 7.91 -5.20
CA LYS A 84 22.19 6.76 -5.38
C LYS A 84 20.75 7.24 -5.49
N ALA A 85 20.29 8.09 -4.55
CA ALA A 85 18.96 8.67 -4.57
C ALA A 85 18.73 9.53 -5.83
N TRP A 86 19.66 10.43 -6.14
CA TRP A 86 19.58 11.31 -7.31
C TRP A 86 19.51 10.54 -8.64
N ARG A 87 20.23 9.44 -8.81
CA ARG A 87 20.18 8.63 -10.04
C ARG A 87 18.76 8.16 -10.36
N LEU A 88 17.92 7.91 -9.36
CA LEU A 88 16.53 7.54 -9.58
C LEU A 88 15.67 8.71 -10.09
N SER A 89 16.05 9.95 -9.78
CA SER A 89 15.41 11.15 -10.33
C SER A 89 15.56 11.27 -11.84
N THR A 90 16.64 10.71 -12.39
CA THR A 90 16.98 10.82 -13.83
C THR A 90 16.68 9.54 -14.61
N ALA A 91 16.35 8.43 -13.93
CA ALA A 91 16.18 7.11 -14.56
C ALA A 91 14.77 6.84 -15.13
N GLY A 92 13.88 7.85 -15.15
CA GLY A 92 12.53 7.73 -15.70
C GLY A 92 11.52 7.08 -14.75
N TYR A 93 11.87 6.89 -13.48
CA TYR A 93 10.95 6.46 -12.42
C TYR A 93 10.17 7.63 -11.85
N SER A 94 9.04 7.31 -11.14
CA SER A 94 8.35 8.31 -10.31
C SER A 94 9.31 8.92 -9.30
N SER A 95 9.45 10.24 -9.29
CA SER A 95 10.43 10.94 -8.47
C SER A 95 9.93 12.33 -8.06
N MET A 96 10.51 12.90 -7.00
CA MET A 96 10.33 14.29 -6.62
C MET A 96 11.44 15.19 -7.17
N PHE A 97 12.37 14.62 -7.95
CA PHE A 97 13.45 15.32 -8.63
C PHE A 97 14.45 16.01 -7.70
N VAL A 98 14.91 15.28 -6.69
CA VAL A 98 16.00 15.75 -5.81
C VAL A 98 17.34 15.86 -6.56
N MET A 99 18.20 16.78 -6.12
CA MET A 99 19.55 16.94 -6.67
C MET A 99 20.58 16.40 -5.67
N VAL A 100 21.68 15.86 -6.19
CA VAL A 100 22.77 15.35 -5.35
C VAL A 100 23.33 16.48 -4.47
N GLY A 101 23.47 16.21 -3.19
CA GLY A 101 24.00 17.15 -2.21
C GLY A 101 22.97 18.14 -1.63
N ASP A 102 21.73 18.15 -2.13
CA ASP A 102 20.66 18.93 -1.51
C ASP A 102 20.37 18.42 -0.09
N GLU A 103 20.01 19.34 0.79
CA GLU A 103 19.44 19.03 2.11
C GLU A 103 17.91 19.10 2.02
N VAL A 104 17.24 17.95 2.14
CA VAL A 104 15.77 17.86 2.04
C VAL A 104 15.19 17.43 3.37
N SER A 105 14.13 18.12 3.83
CA SER A 105 13.46 17.81 5.08
C SER A 105 12.72 16.47 5.01
N VAL A 106 12.64 15.76 6.15
CA VAL A 106 11.82 14.53 6.30
C VAL A 106 10.39 14.79 5.85
N LYS A 107 9.82 15.92 6.20
CA LYS A 107 8.48 16.36 5.77
C LYS A 107 8.34 16.40 4.26
N ASP A 108 9.32 16.93 3.54
CA ASP A 108 9.24 17.06 2.09
C ASP A 108 9.55 15.72 1.40
N LEU A 109 10.46 14.91 1.96
CA LEU A 109 10.68 13.53 1.51
C LEU A 109 9.40 12.70 1.64
N LEU A 110 8.71 12.78 2.78
CA LEU A 110 7.43 12.09 2.97
C LEU A 110 6.36 12.57 1.98
N LYS A 111 6.27 13.86 1.69
CA LYS A 111 5.37 14.37 0.64
C LYS A 111 5.75 13.81 -0.74
N GLY A 112 7.05 13.78 -1.06
CA GLY A 112 7.55 13.19 -2.30
C GLY A 112 7.17 11.72 -2.44
N ILE A 113 7.28 10.95 -1.37
CA ILE A 113 6.89 9.54 -1.31
C ILE A 113 5.38 9.37 -1.50
N ILE A 114 4.56 10.09 -0.73
CA ILE A 114 3.11 9.87 -0.65
C ILE A 114 2.40 10.44 -1.88
N VAL A 115 2.79 11.63 -2.35
CA VAL A 115 2.10 12.33 -3.44
C VAL A 115 2.64 11.95 -4.81
N ALA A 116 3.96 11.97 -4.97
CA ALA A 116 4.64 11.70 -6.24
C ALA A 116 5.07 10.25 -6.41
N SER A 117 4.92 9.41 -5.36
CA SER A 117 5.48 8.07 -5.35
C SER A 117 6.99 8.05 -5.65
N GLY A 118 7.73 9.06 -5.18
CA GLY A 118 9.15 9.30 -5.46
C GLY A 118 10.04 8.16 -4.99
N ASN A 119 10.73 7.51 -5.93
CA ASN A 119 11.72 6.47 -5.59
C ASN A 119 12.98 7.09 -5.01
N ASP A 120 13.39 8.24 -5.54
CA ASP A 120 14.48 9.06 -5.04
C ASP A 120 14.27 9.48 -3.58
N ALA A 121 13.06 9.95 -3.25
CA ALA A 121 12.68 10.30 -1.89
C ALA A 121 12.72 9.09 -0.95
N CYS A 122 12.33 7.89 -1.42
CA CYS A 122 12.42 6.67 -0.61
C CYS A 122 13.86 6.31 -0.26
N ILE A 123 14.77 6.36 -1.22
CA ILE A 123 16.19 6.09 -0.98
C ILE A 123 16.77 7.13 -0.03
N ALA A 124 16.52 8.42 -0.27
CA ALA A 124 17.01 9.49 0.59
C ALA A 124 16.52 9.34 2.05
N LEU A 125 15.25 9.01 2.23
CA LEU A 125 14.68 8.78 3.56
C LEU A 125 15.28 7.52 4.23
N ALA A 126 15.44 6.43 3.47
CA ALA A 126 16.02 5.19 3.97
C ALA A 126 17.47 5.36 4.41
N GLU A 127 18.28 6.01 3.59
CA GLU A 127 19.68 6.31 3.91
C GLU A 127 19.80 7.27 5.10
N GLY A 128 18.92 8.28 5.19
CA GLY A 128 18.90 9.22 6.29
C GLY A 128 18.55 8.59 7.62
N ILE A 129 17.59 7.65 7.65
CA ILE A 129 17.14 6.96 8.86
C ILE A 129 18.11 5.84 9.26
N ALA A 130 18.52 4.99 8.33
CA ALA A 130 19.22 3.74 8.62
C ALA A 130 20.69 3.74 8.14
N GLY A 131 21.14 4.80 7.46
CA GLY A 131 22.47 4.89 6.88
C GLY A 131 22.58 4.24 5.50
N THR A 132 21.84 3.15 5.24
CA THR A 132 21.77 2.47 3.93
C THR A 132 20.37 1.98 3.62
N GLU A 133 20.08 1.79 2.33
CA GLU A 133 18.81 1.16 1.90
C GLU A 133 18.68 -0.28 2.43
N GLU A 134 19.78 -1.00 2.48
CA GLU A 134 19.85 -2.39 2.94
C GLU A 134 19.45 -2.49 4.42
N GLU A 135 20.01 -1.65 5.28
CA GLU A 135 19.66 -1.60 6.71
C GLU A 135 18.19 -1.16 6.90
N PHE A 136 17.72 -0.22 6.10
CA PHE A 136 16.31 0.17 6.13
C PHE A 136 15.38 -0.97 5.71
N ALA A 137 15.77 -1.78 4.72
CA ALA A 137 14.99 -2.96 4.31
C ALA A 137 14.92 -4.02 5.44
N ILE A 138 15.96 -4.14 6.26
CA ILE A 138 15.94 -4.98 7.48
C ILE A 138 14.91 -4.42 8.48
N MET A 139 14.88 -3.10 8.70
CA MET A 139 13.86 -2.47 9.55
C MET A 139 12.45 -2.73 9.02
N MET A 140 12.24 -2.59 7.70
CA MET A 140 10.94 -2.88 7.06
C MET A 140 10.51 -4.33 7.28
N THR A 141 11.43 -5.28 7.14
CA THR A 141 11.16 -6.71 7.37
C THR A 141 10.81 -7.00 8.83
N SER A 142 11.51 -6.35 9.76
CA SER A 142 11.22 -6.47 11.18
C SER A 142 9.84 -5.92 11.52
N LYS A 143 9.51 -4.74 10.99
CA LYS A 143 8.20 -4.11 11.18
C LYS A 143 7.07 -4.95 10.57
N ALA A 144 7.27 -5.51 9.40
CA ALA A 144 6.31 -6.41 8.75
C ALA A 144 5.96 -7.60 9.66
N LYS A 145 6.98 -8.26 10.25
CA LYS A 145 6.78 -9.36 11.21
C LYS A 145 6.04 -8.91 12.47
N GLU A 146 6.37 -7.73 12.99
CA GLU A 146 5.72 -7.16 14.19
C GLU A 146 4.22 -6.98 13.96
N ILE A 147 3.80 -6.53 12.77
CA ILE A 147 2.38 -6.33 12.43
C ILE A 147 1.70 -7.55 11.82
N GLY A 148 2.36 -8.71 11.80
CA GLY A 148 1.76 -9.99 11.43
C GLY A 148 1.75 -10.29 9.93
N MET A 149 2.63 -9.67 9.16
CA MET A 149 2.80 -9.93 7.72
C MET A 149 3.76 -11.10 7.45
#